data_3309ffb5726237ecd298d530eafc9c4b
#
_entry.id   3309ffb5726237ecd298d530eafc9c4b
#
_cell.length_a   1.000
_cell.length_b   1.000
_cell.length_c   1.000
_cell.angle_alpha   90.00
_cell.angle_beta   90.00
_cell.angle_gamma   90.00
#
_symmetry.space_group_name_H-M   'P 1'
#
loop_
_entity.id
_entity.type
_entity.pdbx_description
1 polymer ?
#
loop_
_entity_poly.entity_id
_entity_poly.type
_entity_poly.pdbx_seq_one_letter_code
_entity_poly.pdbx_strand_id
1 'polypeptide(L)'
;MKREETRSIKVGDLIIGGNNQVIIQSMTNTKTKDIEATVAQINQLAASGCQLVRMAVFDQEDALAIKEIKKQVKLPLVADIHFDHRLALTAIESGIDKIRINPGNIGSKEKIEAVVNACKAKHIPIRIGVNGGSLEKDILQKYGRPTPEAMVESAKRHVQILEDLDFHDICISLKASSTLLTVEAYKLASQTFDYPLHLGVTESGTALGGTIKSSAGLGILLYEGIGNTIRVSLSDDPCQEIPVAKTLLKEFGLMSNVPTLVSCPTCGRIQYDLIPVAKEIEQFLNTIHADITVAIMGCAVNGPGEAKHADIAIAGGVKEGLLIKKGEIIRKVKQENMVEELKAEILKMVQ
;
A
#
# COMPACT_ATOMS: atom_id res chain seq x y z
N MET A 1 0.88 1.36 -21.42
CA MET A 1 1.24 0.01 -20.95
C MET A 1 0.43 -0.31 -19.71
N LYS A 2 -0.15 -1.47 -19.63
CA LYS A 2 -0.86 -1.97 -18.45
C LYS A 2 0.13 -2.58 -17.46
N ARG A 3 -0.29 -2.75 -16.19
CA ARG A 3 0.57 -3.31 -15.13
C ARG A 3 1.10 -4.71 -15.45
N GLU A 4 0.29 -5.53 -16.10
CA GLU A 4 0.63 -6.90 -16.51
C GLU A 4 1.68 -6.97 -17.64
N GLU A 5 1.88 -5.88 -18.35
CA GLU A 5 2.83 -5.78 -19.48
C GLU A 5 4.21 -5.28 -19.02
N THR A 6 4.34 -4.83 -17.76
CA THR A 6 5.62 -4.36 -17.23
C THR A 6 6.62 -5.49 -17.04
N ARG A 7 7.90 -5.18 -17.06
CA ARG A 7 8.95 -6.10 -16.59
C ARG A 7 8.68 -6.53 -15.15
N SER A 8 9.24 -7.65 -14.76
CA SER A 8 9.19 -8.14 -13.38
C SER A 8 10.54 -8.00 -12.71
N ILE A 9 10.56 -7.60 -11.45
CA ILE A 9 11.75 -7.56 -10.59
C ILE A 9 11.52 -8.41 -9.35
N LYS A 10 12.58 -9.04 -8.82
CA LYS A 10 12.52 -9.82 -7.59
C LYS A 10 12.97 -8.99 -6.40
N VAL A 11 12.20 -9.00 -5.29
CA VAL A 11 12.50 -8.29 -4.04
C VAL A 11 12.33 -9.28 -2.88
N GLY A 12 13.40 -9.84 -2.38
CA GLY A 12 13.32 -10.99 -1.48
C GLY A 12 12.56 -12.14 -2.15
N ASP A 13 11.46 -12.58 -1.53
CA ASP A 13 10.59 -13.63 -2.09
C ASP A 13 9.43 -13.07 -2.94
N LEU A 14 9.31 -11.76 -3.06
CA LEU A 14 8.26 -11.11 -3.87
C LEU A 14 8.70 -10.93 -5.32
N ILE A 15 7.74 -11.05 -6.23
CA ILE A 15 7.88 -10.64 -7.63
C ILE A 15 6.98 -9.42 -7.85
N ILE A 16 7.55 -8.32 -8.31
CA ILE A 16 6.86 -7.06 -8.57
C ILE A 16 6.89 -6.81 -10.08
N GLY A 17 5.74 -6.53 -10.67
CA GLY A 17 5.62 -6.33 -12.12
C GLY A 17 5.04 -7.54 -12.84
N GLY A 18 4.81 -7.42 -14.14
CA GLY A 18 4.15 -8.45 -14.94
C GLY A 18 2.74 -8.78 -14.41
N ASN A 19 2.30 -9.98 -14.70
CA ASN A 19 0.99 -10.48 -14.25
C ASN A 19 1.01 -10.98 -12.79
N ASN A 20 1.68 -10.24 -11.89
CA ASN A 20 1.71 -10.54 -10.47
C ASN A 20 0.76 -9.60 -9.71
N GLN A 21 0.41 -9.99 -8.48
CA GLN A 21 -0.43 -9.18 -7.62
C GLN A 21 0.19 -7.79 -7.34
N VAL A 22 -0.66 -6.81 -7.10
CA VAL A 22 -0.22 -5.48 -6.65
C VAL A 22 0.20 -5.56 -5.19
N ILE A 23 1.45 -5.19 -4.90
CA ILE A 23 2.05 -5.32 -3.57
C ILE A 23 1.76 -4.11 -2.71
N ILE A 24 1.31 -4.33 -1.48
CA ILE A 24 1.14 -3.29 -0.45
C ILE A 24 2.47 -3.05 0.24
N GLN A 25 2.97 -1.83 0.11
CA GLN A 25 4.15 -1.36 0.82
C GLN A 25 3.78 -0.30 1.85
N SER A 26 4.38 -0.36 3.04
CA SER A 26 4.37 0.74 4.01
C SER A 26 5.80 1.16 4.39
N MET A 27 5.94 2.03 5.38
CA MET A 27 7.22 2.54 5.83
C MET A 27 7.21 2.71 7.34
N THR A 28 8.29 2.30 8.01
CA THR A 28 8.46 2.54 9.44
C THR A 28 8.62 4.04 9.72
N ASN A 29 8.15 4.48 10.88
CA ASN A 29 8.39 5.81 11.43
C ASN A 29 9.36 5.79 12.62
N THR A 30 9.91 4.62 12.96
CA THR A 30 10.98 4.45 13.94
C THR A 30 12.33 4.88 13.38
N LYS A 31 13.28 5.18 14.25
CA LYS A 31 14.69 5.31 13.84
C LYS A 31 15.22 3.91 13.54
N THR A 32 15.75 3.68 12.35
CA THR A 32 16.16 2.34 11.90
C THR A 32 17.21 1.71 12.80
N LYS A 33 18.12 2.50 13.39
CA LYS A 33 19.11 2.05 14.37
C LYS A 33 18.52 1.62 15.71
N ASP A 34 17.29 1.99 16.03
CA ASP A 34 16.53 1.41 17.14
C ASP A 34 15.93 0.08 16.64
N ILE A 35 16.74 -0.97 16.74
CA ILE A 35 16.44 -2.29 16.19
C ILE A 35 15.18 -2.86 16.81
N GLU A 36 15.03 -2.77 18.14
CA GLU A 36 13.89 -3.34 18.86
C GLU A 36 12.57 -2.69 18.42
N ALA A 37 12.51 -1.36 18.45
CA ALA A 37 11.32 -0.61 18.01
C ALA A 37 11.00 -0.86 16.52
N THR A 38 12.04 -0.92 15.67
CA THR A 38 11.87 -1.12 14.23
C THR A 38 11.37 -2.53 13.92
N VAL A 39 11.92 -3.56 14.56
CA VAL A 39 11.45 -4.96 14.43
C VAL A 39 10.02 -5.09 14.93
N ALA A 40 9.68 -4.51 16.07
CA ALA A 40 8.32 -4.53 16.60
C ALA A 40 7.32 -3.92 15.61
N GLN A 41 7.64 -2.75 15.04
CA GLN A 41 6.77 -2.09 14.06
C GLN A 41 6.66 -2.86 12.74
N ILE A 42 7.75 -3.45 12.22
CA ILE A 42 7.71 -4.29 11.02
C ILE A 42 6.80 -5.51 11.25
N ASN A 43 6.87 -6.14 12.42
CA ASN A 43 6.03 -7.29 12.75
C ASN A 43 4.55 -6.89 12.90
N GLN A 44 4.24 -5.69 13.43
CA GLN A 44 2.88 -5.14 13.45
C GLN A 44 2.35 -4.88 12.04
N LEU A 45 3.17 -4.28 11.17
CA LEU A 45 2.84 -4.09 9.75
C LEU A 45 2.58 -5.43 9.04
N ALA A 46 3.41 -6.44 9.30
CA ALA A 46 3.22 -7.80 8.76
C ALA A 46 1.90 -8.41 9.22
N ALA A 47 1.58 -8.32 10.51
CA ALA A 47 0.32 -8.80 11.08
C ALA A 47 -0.91 -8.09 10.47
N SER A 48 -0.79 -6.81 10.11
CA SER A 48 -1.83 -6.05 9.41
C SER A 48 -1.97 -6.46 7.93
N GLY A 49 -0.97 -7.18 7.36
CA GLY A 49 -0.95 -7.66 5.98
C GLY A 49 -0.14 -6.79 5.02
N CYS A 50 0.78 -5.97 5.52
CA CYS A 50 1.82 -5.36 4.71
C CYS A 50 2.71 -6.44 4.11
N GLN A 51 3.15 -6.25 2.85
CA GLN A 51 3.95 -7.23 2.14
C GLN A 51 5.41 -6.78 1.93
N LEU A 52 5.67 -5.48 1.99
CA LEU A 52 6.98 -4.87 1.76
C LEU A 52 7.17 -3.66 2.67
N VAL A 53 8.24 -3.59 3.43
CA VAL A 53 8.46 -2.48 4.36
C VAL A 53 9.67 -1.65 3.95
N ARG A 54 9.49 -0.32 3.90
CA ARG A 54 10.58 0.63 3.69
C ARG A 54 11.04 1.21 5.03
N MET A 55 12.35 1.38 5.18
CA MET A 55 12.99 2.01 6.33
C MET A 55 13.87 3.17 5.86
N ALA A 56 13.92 4.25 6.62
CA ALA A 56 14.87 5.34 6.37
C ALA A 56 16.27 4.90 6.76
N VAL A 57 17.27 5.20 5.91
CA VAL A 57 18.69 5.02 6.22
C VAL A 57 19.35 6.38 6.15
N PHE A 58 19.49 7.00 7.30
CA PHE A 58 19.97 8.36 7.42
C PHE A 58 21.47 8.42 7.70
N ASP A 59 21.99 7.47 8.46
CA ASP A 59 23.40 7.39 8.85
C ASP A 59 23.93 5.94 8.77
N GLN A 60 25.21 5.77 9.12
CA GLN A 60 25.90 4.49 9.05
C GLN A 60 25.36 3.48 10.08
N GLU A 61 24.90 3.95 11.23
CA GLU A 61 24.29 3.09 12.26
C GLU A 61 22.99 2.48 11.77
N ASP A 62 22.14 3.28 11.07
CA ASP A 62 20.94 2.78 10.42
C ASP A 62 21.25 1.71 9.39
N ALA A 63 22.27 1.94 8.52
CA ALA A 63 22.65 0.98 7.49
C ALA A 63 23.16 -0.35 8.06
N LEU A 64 23.91 -0.30 9.17
CA LEU A 64 24.41 -1.49 9.85
C LEU A 64 23.30 -2.24 10.61
N ALA A 65 22.34 -1.52 11.20
CA ALA A 65 21.20 -2.10 11.91
C ALA A 65 20.36 -3.04 11.04
N ILE A 66 20.32 -2.81 9.71
CA ILE A 66 19.59 -3.65 8.77
C ILE A 66 19.94 -5.14 8.95
N LYS A 67 21.21 -5.47 9.17
CA LYS A 67 21.66 -6.85 9.34
C LYS A 67 20.98 -7.56 10.52
N GLU A 68 20.82 -6.87 11.63
CA GLU A 68 20.18 -7.45 12.83
C GLU A 68 18.65 -7.45 12.71
N ILE A 69 18.07 -6.44 12.08
CA ILE A 69 16.63 -6.37 11.77
C ILE A 69 16.24 -7.55 10.85
N LYS A 70 17.00 -7.78 9.79
CA LYS A 70 16.73 -8.88 8.82
C LYS A 70 16.69 -10.26 9.45
N LYS A 71 17.43 -10.51 10.53
CA LYS A 71 17.39 -11.79 11.25
C LYS A 71 16.08 -12.03 12.00
N GLN A 72 15.33 -10.97 12.31
CA GLN A 72 14.17 -11.00 13.20
C GLN A 72 12.84 -10.76 12.49
N VAL A 73 12.87 -10.41 11.19
CA VAL A 73 11.67 -10.13 10.42
C VAL A 73 11.59 -11.02 9.17
N LYS A 74 10.37 -11.30 8.71
CA LYS A 74 10.13 -12.13 7.53
C LYS A 74 9.88 -11.31 6.26
N LEU A 75 9.37 -10.09 6.41
CA LEU A 75 9.05 -9.25 5.25
C LEU A 75 10.31 -8.77 4.53
N PRO A 76 10.28 -8.69 3.21
CA PRO A 76 11.32 -8.00 2.46
C PRO A 76 11.39 -6.52 2.83
N LEU A 77 12.62 -5.98 2.83
CA LEU A 77 12.92 -4.64 3.29
C LEU A 77 13.48 -3.75 2.18
N VAL A 78 13.13 -2.47 2.24
CA VAL A 78 13.63 -1.43 1.31
C VAL A 78 14.38 -0.38 2.12
N ALA A 79 15.65 -0.13 1.78
CA ALA A 79 16.41 0.99 2.33
C ALA A 79 16.14 2.27 1.52
N ASP A 80 15.71 3.31 2.21
CA ASP A 80 15.49 4.64 1.64
C ASP A 80 16.71 5.52 1.86
N ILE A 81 17.49 5.74 0.80
CA ILE A 81 18.78 6.43 0.84
C ILE A 81 18.73 7.61 -0.12
N HIS A 82 19.17 8.79 0.35
CA HIS A 82 19.02 10.03 -0.43
C HIS A 82 20.30 10.49 -1.13
N PHE A 83 21.44 10.58 -0.43
CA PHE A 83 22.61 11.29 -0.97
C PHE A 83 23.94 10.54 -0.85
N ASP A 84 24.09 9.67 0.13
CA ASP A 84 25.39 9.03 0.41
C ASP A 84 25.44 7.59 -0.13
N HIS A 85 26.25 7.39 -1.17
CA HIS A 85 26.48 6.07 -1.77
C HIS A 85 27.04 5.04 -0.78
N ARG A 86 27.80 5.48 0.26
CA ARG A 86 28.37 4.57 1.27
C ARG A 86 27.28 3.90 2.09
N LEU A 87 26.19 4.63 2.39
CA LEU A 87 25.02 4.07 3.07
C LEU A 87 24.35 3.00 2.21
N ALA A 88 24.28 3.24 0.88
CA ALA A 88 23.72 2.24 -0.05
C ALA A 88 24.58 0.97 -0.05
N LEU A 89 25.92 1.10 -0.14
CA LEU A 89 26.84 -0.05 -0.11
C LEU A 89 26.71 -0.81 1.23
N THR A 90 26.70 -0.11 2.36
CA THR A 90 26.53 -0.76 3.67
C THR A 90 25.17 -1.45 3.81
N ALA A 91 24.08 -0.85 3.33
CA ALA A 91 22.75 -1.47 3.35
C ALA A 91 22.72 -2.75 2.49
N ILE A 92 23.36 -2.72 1.30
CA ILE A 92 23.50 -3.87 0.41
C ILE A 92 24.30 -4.99 1.10
N GLU A 93 25.42 -4.66 1.75
CA GLU A 93 26.22 -5.63 2.52
C GLU A 93 25.46 -6.18 3.74
N SER A 94 24.59 -5.37 4.35
CA SER A 94 23.73 -5.76 5.46
C SER A 94 22.55 -6.66 5.06
N GLY A 95 22.37 -6.93 3.75
CA GLY A 95 21.38 -7.88 3.23
C GLY A 95 20.00 -7.29 2.98
N ILE A 96 19.92 -6.03 2.60
CA ILE A 96 18.68 -5.40 2.16
C ILE A 96 18.12 -6.04 0.88
N ASP A 97 16.80 -6.06 0.71
CA ASP A 97 16.17 -6.69 -0.47
C ASP A 97 15.92 -5.72 -1.62
N LYS A 98 15.85 -4.42 -1.35
CA LYS A 98 15.72 -3.36 -2.37
C LYS A 98 16.27 -2.05 -1.83
N ILE A 99 16.83 -1.22 -2.67
CA ILE A 99 17.17 0.17 -2.32
C ILE A 99 16.29 1.17 -3.05
N ARG A 100 16.03 2.30 -2.43
CA ARG A 100 15.43 3.48 -3.05
C ARG A 100 16.47 4.59 -3.08
N ILE A 101 16.82 5.00 -4.26
CA ILE A 101 17.74 6.11 -4.52
C ILE A 101 17.28 6.92 -5.74
N ASN A 102 17.85 8.10 -5.90
CA ASN A 102 17.87 8.80 -7.18
C ASN A 102 19.32 8.84 -7.65
N PRO A 103 19.69 8.10 -8.73
CA PRO A 103 21.07 7.99 -9.16
C PRO A 103 21.77 9.34 -9.32
N GLY A 104 21.11 10.36 -9.89
CA GLY A 104 21.67 11.70 -10.05
C GLY A 104 21.97 12.45 -8.73
N ASN A 105 21.45 11.98 -7.58
CA ASN A 105 21.69 12.60 -6.28
C ASN A 105 22.77 11.88 -5.45
N ILE A 106 23.24 10.70 -5.92
CA ILE A 106 24.21 9.88 -5.17
C ILE A 106 25.64 10.41 -5.32
N GLY A 107 25.92 11.17 -6.36
CA GLY A 107 27.19 11.83 -6.56
C GLY A 107 27.82 11.55 -7.94
N SER A 108 29.14 11.34 -8.00
CA SER A 108 29.84 11.13 -9.26
C SER A 108 29.50 9.79 -9.92
N LYS A 109 29.84 9.65 -11.20
CA LYS A 109 29.59 8.43 -11.98
C LYS A 109 30.19 7.18 -11.31
N GLU A 110 31.40 7.29 -10.79
CA GLU A 110 32.09 6.17 -10.12
C GLU A 110 31.35 5.71 -8.87
N LYS A 111 30.71 6.63 -8.13
CA LYS A 111 29.88 6.30 -6.96
C LYS A 111 28.61 5.58 -7.36
N ILE A 112 27.98 6.01 -8.44
CA ILE A 112 26.80 5.35 -9.00
C ILE A 112 27.17 3.94 -9.49
N GLU A 113 28.26 3.80 -10.23
CA GLU A 113 28.78 2.51 -10.70
C GLU A 113 29.04 1.54 -9.53
N ALA A 114 29.66 2.02 -8.45
CA ALA A 114 29.90 1.20 -7.26
C ALA A 114 28.61 0.64 -6.67
N VAL A 115 27.56 1.48 -6.52
CA VAL A 115 26.25 1.04 -6.01
C VAL A 115 25.58 0.07 -6.97
N VAL A 116 25.57 0.37 -8.27
CA VAL A 116 24.96 -0.49 -9.29
C VAL A 116 25.63 -1.85 -9.35
N ASN A 117 26.99 -1.88 -9.33
CA ASN A 117 27.74 -3.14 -9.34
C ASN A 117 27.47 -3.99 -8.08
N ALA A 118 27.34 -3.35 -6.91
CA ALA A 118 26.97 -4.04 -5.68
C ALA A 118 25.53 -4.60 -5.76
N CYS A 119 24.60 -3.84 -6.33
CA CYS A 119 23.23 -4.29 -6.57
C CYS A 119 23.18 -5.48 -7.54
N LYS A 120 23.93 -5.41 -8.67
CA LYS A 120 24.05 -6.51 -9.64
C LYS A 120 24.58 -7.79 -8.98
N ALA A 121 25.66 -7.69 -8.22
CA ALA A 121 26.31 -8.83 -7.58
C ALA A 121 25.38 -9.56 -6.59
N LYS A 122 24.42 -8.87 -5.99
CA LYS A 122 23.47 -9.42 -5.01
C LYS A 122 22.03 -9.51 -5.51
N HIS A 123 21.79 -9.19 -6.78
CA HIS A 123 20.44 -9.17 -7.39
C HIS A 123 19.45 -8.29 -6.63
N ILE A 124 19.87 -7.11 -6.19
CA ILE A 124 19.09 -6.16 -5.44
C ILE A 124 18.52 -5.10 -6.39
N PRO A 125 17.20 -4.99 -6.56
CA PRO A 125 16.60 -4.00 -7.44
C PRO A 125 16.67 -2.60 -6.85
N ILE A 126 16.67 -1.61 -7.76
CA ILE A 126 16.73 -0.18 -7.44
C ILE A 126 15.37 0.46 -7.74
N ARG A 127 14.81 1.19 -6.78
CA ARG A 127 13.68 2.07 -7.03
C ARG A 127 14.16 3.51 -7.20
N ILE A 128 13.89 4.07 -8.38
CA ILE A 128 14.00 5.49 -8.67
C ILE A 128 12.77 6.20 -8.08
N GLY A 129 12.99 7.23 -7.24
CA GLY A 129 11.92 7.94 -6.55
C GLY A 129 11.90 9.43 -6.87
N VAL A 130 11.26 9.82 -7.95
CA VAL A 130 11.05 11.23 -8.29
C VAL A 130 9.94 11.84 -7.43
N ASN A 131 10.21 13.00 -6.86
CA ASN A 131 9.21 13.79 -6.12
C ASN A 131 9.08 15.17 -6.79
N GLY A 132 7.86 15.62 -7.02
CA GLY A 132 7.60 16.92 -7.63
C GLY A 132 8.21 18.10 -6.87
N GLY A 133 8.37 17.99 -5.54
CA GLY A 133 8.99 19.03 -4.72
C GLY A 133 10.53 19.05 -4.76
N SER A 134 11.19 18.11 -5.43
CA SER A 134 12.66 18.00 -5.44
C SER A 134 13.21 17.65 -6.83
N LEU A 135 12.61 18.22 -7.87
CA LEU A 135 13.09 18.10 -9.23
C LEU A 135 14.42 18.87 -9.42
N GLU A 136 15.23 18.45 -10.36
CA GLU A 136 16.49 19.09 -10.74
C GLU A 136 16.27 20.53 -11.20
N LYS A 137 17.22 21.41 -10.88
CA LYS A 137 17.09 22.86 -11.14
C LYS A 137 16.93 23.19 -12.62
N ASP A 138 17.62 22.50 -13.51
CA ASP A 138 17.54 22.68 -14.95
C ASP A 138 16.18 22.21 -15.52
N ILE A 139 15.61 21.14 -14.98
CA ILE A 139 14.24 20.70 -15.30
C ILE A 139 13.24 21.76 -14.86
N LEU A 140 13.37 22.26 -13.63
CA LEU A 140 12.50 23.33 -13.14
C LEU A 140 12.64 24.64 -13.96
N GLN A 141 13.84 24.99 -14.43
CA GLN A 141 14.03 26.11 -15.34
C GLN A 141 13.33 25.91 -16.68
N LYS A 142 13.41 24.69 -17.24
CA LYS A 142 12.78 24.32 -18.51
C LYS A 142 11.25 24.38 -18.45
N TYR A 143 10.64 23.83 -17.38
CA TYR A 143 9.18 23.68 -17.26
C TYR A 143 8.51 24.74 -16.40
N GLY A 144 9.26 25.59 -15.70
CA GLY A 144 8.79 26.65 -14.81
C GLY A 144 8.21 26.17 -13.48
N ARG A 145 7.69 24.92 -13.44
CA ARG A 145 7.08 24.27 -12.27
C ARG A 145 7.09 22.76 -12.44
N PRO A 146 6.78 21.98 -11.38
CA PRO A 146 6.52 20.57 -11.53
C PRO A 146 5.33 20.30 -12.45
N THR A 147 5.56 19.56 -13.53
CA THR A 147 4.54 19.07 -14.49
C THR A 147 4.72 17.58 -14.69
N PRO A 148 3.73 16.85 -15.26
CA PRO A 148 3.90 15.45 -15.60
C PRO A 148 5.14 15.18 -16.45
N GLU A 149 5.37 16.03 -17.47
CA GLU A 149 6.53 15.93 -18.37
C GLU A 149 7.85 16.15 -17.63
N ALA A 150 7.91 17.14 -16.72
CA ALA A 150 9.09 17.43 -15.91
C ALA A 150 9.42 16.22 -15.02
N MET A 151 8.44 15.60 -14.39
CA MET A 151 8.64 14.44 -13.53
C MET A 151 9.07 13.21 -14.33
N VAL A 152 8.49 12.99 -15.50
CA VAL A 152 8.88 11.86 -16.38
C VAL A 152 10.25 12.10 -17.01
N GLU A 153 10.61 13.34 -17.36
CA GLU A 153 11.97 13.67 -17.84
C GLU A 153 13.01 13.39 -16.76
N SER A 154 12.75 13.78 -15.50
CA SER A 154 13.64 13.46 -14.38
C SER A 154 13.80 11.93 -14.24
N ALA A 155 12.68 11.19 -14.27
CA ALA A 155 12.73 9.73 -14.21
C ALA A 155 13.54 9.13 -15.37
N LYS A 156 13.36 9.62 -16.62
CA LYS A 156 14.12 9.17 -17.79
C LYS A 156 15.61 9.32 -17.60
N ARG A 157 16.07 10.46 -17.09
CA ARG A 157 17.50 10.69 -16.83
C ARG A 157 18.07 9.69 -15.84
N HIS A 158 17.33 9.42 -14.75
CA HIS A 158 17.77 8.46 -13.74
C HIS A 158 17.73 7.01 -14.26
N VAL A 159 16.74 6.64 -15.07
CA VAL A 159 16.67 5.34 -15.73
C VAL A 159 17.83 5.17 -16.69
N GLN A 160 18.11 6.15 -17.55
CA GLN A 160 19.19 6.10 -18.51
C GLN A 160 20.57 5.86 -17.85
N ILE A 161 20.83 6.50 -16.69
CA ILE A 161 22.07 6.27 -15.93
C ILE A 161 22.22 4.80 -15.55
N LEU A 162 21.12 4.13 -15.15
CA LEU A 162 21.16 2.71 -14.78
C LEU A 162 21.25 1.80 -16.01
N GLU A 163 20.55 2.13 -17.09
CA GLU A 163 20.60 1.39 -18.36
C GLU A 163 21.98 1.48 -19.03
N ASP A 164 22.63 2.64 -18.98
CA ASP A 164 24.02 2.83 -19.47
C ASP A 164 25.01 1.94 -18.71
N LEU A 165 24.67 1.52 -17.51
CA LEU A 165 25.41 0.54 -16.72
C LEU A 165 24.87 -0.88 -16.88
N ASP A 166 24.01 -1.15 -17.86
CA ASP A 166 23.37 -2.44 -18.09
C ASP A 166 22.64 -2.96 -16.84
N PHE A 167 21.87 -2.09 -16.17
CA PHE A 167 21.07 -2.43 -15.00
C PHE A 167 19.59 -2.22 -15.28
N HIS A 168 18.81 -3.30 -15.16
CA HIS A 168 17.39 -3.32 -15.56
C HIS A 168 16.42 -3.75 -14.43
N ASP A 169 16.91 -4.11 -13.25
CA ASP A 169 16.06 -4.41 -12.09
C ASP A 169 15.56 -3.11 -11.43
N ILE A 170 14.77 -2.36 -12.19
CA ILE A 170 14.33 -1.00 -11.88
C ILE A 170 12.84 -0.99 -11.52
N CYS A 171 12.48 -0.20 -10.52
CA CYS A 171 11.11 0.21 -10.21
C CYS A 171 11.06 1.74 -10.19
N ILE A 172 9.95 2.36 -10.61
CA ILE A 172 9.86 3.82 -10.70
C ILE A 172 8.72 4.31 -9.82
N SER A 173 8.93 5.45 -9.16
CA SER A 173 7.86 6.18 -8.47
C SER A 173 7.93 7.67 -8.76
N LEU A 174 6.75 8.27 -9.06
CA LEU A 174 6.59 9.69 -9.36
C LEU A 174 5.52 10.27 -8.42
N LYS A 175 5.94 10.92 -7.37
CA LYS A 175 5.04 11.40 -6.31
C LYS A 175 4.97 12.91 -6.28
N ALA A 176 3.77 13.43 -6.09
CA ALA A 176 3.51 14.84 -5.80
C ALA A 176 2.45 14.96 -4.72
N SER A 177 2.36 16.13 -4.10
CA SER A 177 1.30 16.46 -3.13
C SER A 177 -0.05 16.72 -3.82
N SER A 178 -0.04 17.07 -5.11
CA SER A 178 -1.24 17.19 -5.95
C SER A 178 -1.63 15.82 -6.50
N THR A 179 -2.87 15.41 -6.22
CA THR A 179 -3.45 14.16 -6.73
C THR A 179 -3.48 14.16 -8.26
N LEU A 180 -3.95 15.23 -8.88
CA LEU A 180 -4.04 15.33 -10.35
C LEU A 180 -2.65 15.26 -11.00
N LEU A 181 -1.68 16.00 -10.49
CA LEU A 181 -0.31 15.95 -11.00
C LEU A 181 0.27 14.52 -10.87
N THR A 182 0.02 13.85 -9.75
CA THR A 182 0.46 12.47 -9.52
C THR A 182 -0.18 11.52 -10.56
N VAL A 183 -1.48 11.61 -10.76
CA VAL A 183 -2.21 10.78 -11.73
C VAL A 183 -1.66 10.97 -13.14
N GLU A 184 -1.57 12.21 -13.62
CA GLU A 184 -1.08 12.48 -14.97
C GLU A 184 0.39 12.10 -15.16
N ALA A 185 1.24 12.29 -14.15
CA ALA A 185 2.64 11.83 -14.18
C ALA A 185 2.75 10.31 -14.32
N TYR A 186 1.95 9.53 -13.57
CA TYR A 186 1.96 8.07 -13.71
C TYR A 186 1.34 7.58 -15.02
N LYS A 187 0.31 8.25 -15.54
CA LYS A 187 -0.24 7.94 -16.86
C LYS A 187 0.81 8.12 -17.95
N LEU A 188 1.53 9.25 -17.93
CA LEU A 188 2.61 9.50 -18.87
C LEU A 188 3.78 8.51 -18.67
N ALA A 189 4.13 8.20 -17.42
CA ALA A 189 5.19 7.23 -17.10
C ALA A 189 4.84 5.82 -17.61
N SER A 190 3.58 5.40 -17.48
CA SER A 190 3.11 4.09 -17.99
C SER A 190 3.19 3.97 -19.51
N GLN A 191 3.17 5.09 -20.24
CA GLN A 191 3.37 5.12 -21.68
C GLN A 191 4.84 5.18 -22.09
N THR A 192 5.69 5.60 -21.14
CA THR A 192 7.11 5.89 -21.39
C THR A 192 8.04 4.75 -21.01
N PHE A 193 7.70 4.02 -19.94
CA PHE A 193 8.57 2.99 -19.35
C PHE A 193 7.86 1.63 -19.34
N ASP A 194 8.63 0.57 -19.48
CA ASP A 194 8.20 -0.83 -19.29
C ASP A 194 8.57 -1.37 -17.89
N TYR A 195 9.04 -0.53 -16.99
CA TYR A 195 9.39 -0.87 -15.61
C TYR A 195 8.19 -0.82 -14.68
N PRO A 196 8.13 -1.68 -13.64
CA PRO A 196 7.06 -1.64 -12.64
C PRO A 196 6.99 -0.29 -11.92
N LEU A 197 5.76 0.18 -11.70
CA LEU A 197 5.48 1.46 -11.06
C LEU A 197 5.04 1.27 -9.61
N HIS A 198 5.67 2.03 -8.70
CA HIS A 198 5.27 2.14 -7.30
C HIS A 198 4.41 3.38 -7.11
N LEU A 199 3.11 3.18 -6.92
CA LEU A 199 2.15 4.26 -6.78
C LEU A 199 2.09 4.82 -5.36
N GLY A 200 1.82 6.11 -5.26
CA GLY A 200 1.55 6.79 -3.99
C GLY A 200 1.39 8.29 -4.18
N VAL A 201 0.56 8.90 -3.35
CA VAL A 201 0.46 10.36 -3.20
C VAL A 201 1.28 10.74 -1.99
N THR A 202 2.15 11.75 -2.10
CA THR A 202 2.95 12.24 -0.95
C THR A 202 2.22 13.37 -0.22
N GLU A 203 2.56 13.57 1.06
CA GLU A 203 1.97 14.66 1.87
C GLU A 203 0.43 14.63 1.84
N SER A 204 -0.13 13.43 1.99
CA SER A 204 -1.57 13.22 1.81
C SER A 204 -2.40 13.82 2.95
N GLY A 205 -1.83 13.98 4.14
CA GLY A 205 -2.49 14.54 5.32
C GLY A 205 -2.85 13.49 6.37
N THR A 206 -3.69 13.89 7.33
CA THR A 206 -4.19 13.04 8.41
C THR A 206 -5.11 11.92 7.90
N ALA A 207 -5.54 11.01 8.77
CA ALA A 207 -6.27 9.79 8.41
C ALA A 207 -7.40 10.03 7.39
N LEU A 208 -8.35 10.93 7.65
CA LEU A 208 -9.46 11.18 6.73
C LEU A 208 -9.00 11.80 5.40
N GLY A 209 -8.30 12.92 5.45
CA GLY A 209 -7.86 13.63 4.25
C GLY A 209 -6.87 12.82 3.42
N GLY A 210 -5.95 12.13 4.09
CA GLY A 210 -4.95 11.27 3.47
C GLY A 210 -5.58 10.04 2.80
N THR A 211 -6.58 9.43 3.43
CA THR A 211 -7.35 8.33 2.85
C THR A 211 -8.06 8.78 1.58
N ILE A 212 -8.78 9.90 1.62
CA ILE A 212 -9.50 10.44 0.46
C ILE A 212 -8.53 10.74 -0.69
N LYS A 213 -7.45 11.46 -0.42
CA LYS A 213 -6.44 11.81 -1.43
C LYS A 213 -5.79 10.58 -2.05
N SER A 214 -5.35 9.64 -1.21
CA SER A 214 -4.73 8.40 -1.67
C SER A 214 -5.71 7.55 -2.47
N SER A 215 -6.94 7.37 -1.99
CA SER A 215 -7.96 6.59 -2.69
C SER A 215 -8.34 7.21 -4.03
N ALA A 216 -8.46 8.53 -4.12
CA ALA A 216 -8.75 9.20 -5.39
C ALA A 216 -7.60 9.02 -6.39
N GLY A 217 -6.35 9.28 -5.99
CA GLY A 217 -5.21 9.18 -6.90
C GLY A 217 -4.88 7.75 -7.30
N LEU A 218 -4.78 6.85 -6.32
CA LEU A 218 -4.49 5.45 -6.58
C LEU A 218 -5.65 4.75 -7.30
N GLY A 219 -6.90 5.07 -6.94
CA GLY A 219 -8.08 4.48 -7.55
C GLY A 219 -8.16 4.72 -9.06
N ILE A 220 -7.94 5.95 -9.52
CA ILE A 220 -7.89 6.26 -10.95
C ILE A 220 -6.82 5.41 -11.65
N LEU A 221 -5.61 5.34 -11.10
CA LEU A 221 -4.50 4.60 -11.71
C LEU A 221 -4.75 3.08 -11.70
N LEU A 222 -5.27 2.55 -10.61
CA LEU A 222 -5.60 1.12 -10.50
C LEU A 222 -6.71 0.73 -11.48
N TYR A 223 -7.74 1.58 -11.63
CA TYR A 223 -8.81 1.39 -12.62
C TYR A 223 -8.26 1.37 -14.06
N GLU A 224 -7.32 2.25 -14.38
CA GLU A 224 -6.66 2.28 -15.69
C GLU A 224 -5.66 1.13 -15.90
N GLY A 225 -5.48 0.24 -14.95
CA GLY A 225 -4.54 -0.88 -15.02
C GLY A 225 -3.09 -0.47 -14.81
N ILE A 226 -2.82 0.62 -14.09
CA ILE A 226 -1.47 1.14 -13.83
C ILE A 226 -1.05 0.81 -12.39
N GLY A 227 0.23 0.45 -12.20
CA GLY A 227 0.86 0.26 -10.90
C GLY A 227 0.97 -1.17 -10.42
N ASN A 228 2.14 -1.52 -9.92
CA ASN A 228 2.52 -2.87 -9.48
C ASN A 228 2.74 -2.94 -7.97
N THR A 229 2.99 -1.81 -7.32
CA THR A 229 3.00 -1.68 -5.85
C THR A 229 2.34 -0.37 -5.46
N ILE A 230 1.70 -0.34 -4.29
CA ILE A 230 1.06 0.86 -3.76
C ILE A 230 1.55 1.19 -2.35
N ARG A 231 1.53 2.48 -2.00
CA ARG A 231 1.58 2.95 -0.61
C ARG A 231 0.51 4.02 -0.39
N VAL A 232 -0.39 3.76 0.52
CA VAL A 232 -1.20 4.81 1.17
C VAL A 232 -0.29 5.52 2.16
N SER A 233 -0.29 6.85 2.18
CA SER A 233 0.56 7.63 3.10
C SER A 233 -0.34 8.47 4.01
N LEU A 234 -0.25 8.24 5.31
CA LEU A 234 -1.03 8.94 6.32
C LEU A 234 -0.08 9.59 7.35
N SER A 235 -0.47 10.75 7.88
CA SER A 235 0.14 11.33 9.07
C SER A 235 -0.49 10.69 10.31
N ASP A 236 -0.25 9.37 10.49
CA ASP A 236 -0.80 8.52 11.54
C ASP A 236 0.11 7.30 11.75
N ASP A 237 -0.31 6.34 12.60
CA ASP A 237 0.34 5.03 12.71
C ASP A 237 0.38 4.36 11.33
N PRO A 238 1.56 3.92 10.85
CA PRO A 238 1.69 3.24 9.57
C PRO A 238 0.80 2.00 9.40
N CYS A 239 0.41 1.35 10.49
CA CYS A 239 -0.53 0.22 10.46
C CYS A 239 -1.92 0.62 9.94
N GLN A 240 -2.32 1.91 10.07
CA GLN A 240 -3.58 2.42 9.54
C GLN A 240 -3.57 2.56 8.01
N GLU A 241 -2.40 2.59 7.38
CA GLU A 241 -2.26 2.61 5.92
C GLU A 241 -2.75 1.30 5.27
N ILE A 242 -2.60 0.17 5.97
CA ILE A 242 -2.79 -1.18 5.41
C ILE A 242 -4.27 -1.53 5.17
N PRO A 243 -5.21 -1.32 6.11
CA PRO A 243 -6.64 -1.53 5.85
C PRO A 243 -7.15 -0.71 4.65
N VAL A 244 -6.72 0.55 4.55
CA VAL A 244 -7.09 1.43 3.41
C VAL A 244 -6.56 0.85 2.10
N ALA A 245 -5.30 0.40 2.07
CA ALA A 245 -4.70 -0.20 0.88
C ALA A 245 -5.40 -1.50 0.46
N LYS A 246 -5.71 -2.38 1.42
CA LYS A 246 -6.44 -3.64 1.19
C LYS A 246 -7.83 -3.38 0.61
N THR A 247 -8.60 -2.51 1.26
CA THR A 247 -9.94 -2.14 0.80
C THR A 247 -9.86 -1.57 -0.62
N LEU A 248 -8.93 -0.65 -0.88
CA LEU A 248 -8.75 -0.06 -2.19
C LEU A 248 -8.46 -1.13 -3.26
N LEU A 249 -7.51 -2.03 -3.02
CA LEU A 249 -7.18 -3.10 -3.97
C LEU A 249 -8.36 -4.05 -4.19
N LYS A 250 -9.12 -4.36 -3.16
CA LYS A 250 -10.31 -5.21 -3.27
C LYS A 250 -11.38 -4.57 -4.14
N GLU A 251 -11.68 -3.28 -3.94
CA GLU A 251 -12.69 -2.55 -4.74
C GLU A 251 -12.38 -2.56 -6.24
N PHE A 252 -11.11 -2.74 -6.63
CA PHE A 252 -10.70 -2.88 -8.03
C PHE A 252 -10.45 -4.34 -8.45
N GLY A 253 -10.84 -5.34 -7.64
CA GLY A 253 -10.65 -6.76 -7.96
C GLY A 253 -9.18 -7.20 -8.01
N LEU A 254 -8.28 -6.48 -7.34
CA LEU A 254 -6.83 -6.71 -7.35
C LEU A 254 -6.33 -7.44 -6.11
N MET A 255 -7.22 -7.75 -5.17
CA MET A 255 -6.91 -8.49 -3.95
C MET A 255 -8.08 -9.37 -3.56
N SER A 256 -7.80 -10.62 -3.20
CA SER A 256 -8.73 -11.60 -2.65
C SER A 256 -8.46 -11.85 -1.16
N ASN A 257 -9.31 -12.63 -0.53
CA ASN A 257 -9.26 -12.94 0.90
C ASN A 257 -9.35 -11.71 1.81
N VAL A 258 -10.13 -10.71 1.39
CA VAL A 258 -10.42 -9.49 2.15
C VAL A 258 -11.94 -9.39 2.31
N PRO A 259 -12.48 -9.41 3.55
CA PRO A 259 -13.92 -9.32 3.77
C PRO A 259 -14.48 -7.96 3.34
N THR A 260 -15.76 -7.94 2.99
CA THR A 260 -16.51 -6.71 2.66
C THR A 260 -17.55 -6.46 3.74
N LEU A 261 -17.53 -5.25 4.31
CA LEU A 261 -18.62 -4.77 5.15
C LEU A 261 -19.57 -3.90 4.31
N VAL A 262 -20.86 -4.27 4.30
CA VAL A 262 -21.93 -3.44 3.76
C VAL A 262 -22.77 -2.94 4.94
N SER A 263 -22.76 -1.63 5.18
CA SER A 263 -23.54 -1.03 6.26
C SER A 263 -24.51 0.00 5.69
N CYS A 264 -25.76 -0.06 6.11
CA CYS A 264 -26.74 0.91 5.65
C CYS A 264 -26.43 2.31 6.22
N PRO A 265 -26.65 3.39 5.44
CA PRO A 265 -26.52 4.75 5.97
C PRO A 265 -27.58 4.98 7.06
N THR A 266 -27.20 5.77 8.08
CA THR A 266 -28.11 6.13 9.16
C THR A 266 -29.29 6.96 8.64
N CYS A 267 -30.51 6.51 8.89
CA CYS A 267 -31.74 7.23 8.53
C CYS A 267 -32.78 7.10 9.65
N GLY A 268 -33.88 7.81 9.55
CA GLY A 268 -34.95 7.81 10.57
C GLY A 268 -35.69 6.47 10.80
N ARG A 269 -35.34 5.42 10.04
CA ARG A 269 -35.91 4.06 10.19
C ARG A 269 -35.06 3.13 11.04
N ILE A 270 -33.88 3.55 11.51
CA ILE A 270 -33.02 2.74 12.36
C ILE A 270 -33.73 2.39 13.65
N GLN A 271 -33.63 1.12 14.07
CA GLN A 271 -34.32 0.58 15.26
C GLN A 271 -33.34 0.18 16.38
N TYR A 272 -32.05 0.40 16.21
CA TYR A 272 -31.00 0.14 17.22
C TYR A 272 -29.80 1.03 16.98
N ASP A 273 -28.85 1.06 17.89
CA ASP A 273 -27.60 1.80 17.70
C ASP A 273 -26.66 1.06 16.75
N LEU A 274 -26.79 1.33 15.44
CA LEU A 274 -26.07 0.66 14.37
C LEU A 274 -24.58 1.01 14.33
N ILE A 275 -24.23 2.26 14.67
CA ILE A 275 -22.85 2.74 14.47
C ILE A 275 -21.81 1.96 15.28
N PRO A 276 -22.00 1.73 16.60
CA PRO A 276 -21.06 0.89 17.37
C PRO A 276 -20.98 -0.54 16.84
N VAL A 277 -22.11 -1.14 16.47
CA VAL A 277 -22.17 -2.50 15.91
C VAL A 277 -21.39 -2.59 14.61
N ALA A 278 -21.57 -1.64 13.69
CA ALA A 278 -20.83 -1.61 12.43
C ALA A 278 -19.32 -1.46 12.65
N LYS A 279 -18.89 -0.57 13.55
CA LYS A 279 -17.47 -0.38 13.88
C LYS A 279 -16.85 -1.63 14.50
N GLU A 280 -17.55 -2.29 15.40
CA GLU A 280 -17.06 -3.50 16.05
C GLU A 280 -16.90 -4.66 15.06
N ILE A 281 -17.88 -4.83 14.17
CA ILE A 281 -17.80 -5.85 13.12
C ILE A 281 -16.71 -5.49 12.10
N GLU A 282 -16.54 -4.23 11.73
CA GLU A 282 -15.44 -3.79 10.86
C GLU A 282 -14.08 -4.13 11.45
N GLN A 283 -13.87 -3.86 12.74
CA GLN A 283 -12.64 -4.22 13.45
C GLN A 283 -12.42 -5.75 13.47
N PHE A 284 -13.47 -6.52 13.74
CA PHE A 284 -13.40 -7.97 13.69
C PHE A 284 -13.07 -8.50 12.29
N LEU A 285 -13.67 -7.95 11.24
CA LEU A 285 -13.42 -8.34 9.86
C LEU A 285 -11.97 -8.07 9.42
N ASN A 286 -11.29 -7.08 9.99
CA ASN A 286 -9.87 -6.85 9.73
C ASN A 286 -8.97 -8.02 10.16
N THR A 287 -9.46 -8.93 11.02
CA THR A 287 -8.76 -10.15 11.43
C THR A 287 -9.09 -11.37 10.57
N ILE A 288 -10.06 -11.25 9.66
CA ILE A 288 -10.52 -12.33 8.79
C ILE A 288 -9.80 -12.31 7.45
N HIS A 289 -9.38 -13.49 6.98
CA HIS A 289 -8.71 -13.67 5.70
C HIS A 289 -9.57 -14.56 4.78
N ALA A 290 -10.70 -14.00 4.33
CA ALA A 290 -11.63 -14.70 3.43
C ALA A 290 -12.43 -13.69 2.60
N ASP A 291 -12.86 -14.11 1.42
CA ASP A 291 -13.80 -13.33 0.61
C ASP A 291 -15.22 -13.61 1.13
N ILE A 292 -15.64 -12.83 2.10
CA ILE A 292 -16.98 -12.87 2.69
C ILE A 292 -17.59 -11.47 2.70
N THR A 293 -18.86 -11.36 2.32
CA THR A 293 -19.62 -10.11 2.40
C THR A 293 -20.55 -10.16 3.60
N VAL A 294 -20.34 -9.27 4.55
CA VAL A 294 -21.11 -9.12 5.78
C VAL A 294 -21.95 -7.84 5.70
N ALA A 295 -23.25 -7.92 5.95
CA ALA A 295 -24.13 -6.75 5.90
C ALA A 295 -24.72 -6.43 7.28
N ILE A 296 -24.74 -5.13 7.61
CA ILE A 296 -25.35 -4.59 8.84
C ILE A 296 -26.40 -3.58 8.47
N MET A 297 -27.67 -3.97 8.68
CA MET A 297 -28.84 -3.20 8.28
C MET A 297 -29.59 -2.67 9.48
N GLY A 298 -29.95 -1.40 9.46
CA GLY A 298 -30.52 -0.66 10.57
C GLY A 298 -32.01 -0.92 10.82
N CYS A 299 -32.76 -1.54 9.89
CA CYS A 299 -34.18 -1.82 10.04
C CYS A 299 -34.60 -3.12 9.36
N ALA A 300 -35.65 -3.74 9.85
CA ALA A 300 -36.23 -4.97 9.31
C ALA A 300 -37.08 -4.76 8.04
N VAL A 301 -37.33 -3.51 7.63
CA VAL A 301 -38.21 -3.21 6.48
C VAL A 301 -37.45 -3.40 5.17
N ASN A 302 -36.36 -2.67 4.99
CA ASN A 302 -35.50 -2.74 3.77
C ASN A 302 -34.31 -3.68 3.97
N GLY A 303 -33.92 -3.91 5.24
CA GLY A 303 -32.72 -4.67 5.59
C GLY A 303 -32.62 -6.04 4.92
N PRO A 304 -33.63 -6.89 4.93
CA PRO A 304 -33.57 -8.20 4.28
C PRO A 304 -33.35 -8.12 2.76
N GLY A 305 -33.97 -7.12 2.11
CA GLY A 305 -33.77 -6.90 0.66
C GLY A 305 -32.37 -6.40 0.31
N GLU A 306 -31.84 -5.44 1.09
CA GLU A 306 -30.52 -4.88 0.91
C GLU A 306 -29.42 -5.88 1.29
N ALA A 307 -29.70 -6.78 2.24
CA ALA A 307 -28.79 -7.84 2.67
C ALA A 307 -28.79 -9.08 1.75
N LYS A 308 -29.64 -9.14 0.73
CA LYS A 308 -29.85 -10.33 -0.10
C LYS A 308 -28.58 -10.85 -0.78
N HIS A 309 -27.67 -9.95 -1.11
CA HIS A 309 -26.42 -10.29 -1.79
C HIS A 309 -25.23 -10.51 -0.84
N ALA A 310 -25.45 -10.33 0.47
CA ALA A 310 -24.43 -10.64 1.47
C ALA A 310 -24.42 -12.14 1.80
N ASP A 311 -23.24 -12.67 2.11
CA ASP A 311 -23.10 -14.05 2.58
C ASP A 311 -23.78 -14.23 3.94
N ILE A 312 -23.64 -13.20 4.80
CA ILE A 312 -24.30 -13.13 6.09
C ILE A 312 -24.64 -11.69 6.44
N ALA A 313 -25.76 -11.51 7.13
CA ALA A 313 -26.22 -10.19 7.52
C ALA A 313 -26.98 -10.19 8.83
N ILE A 314 -27.03 -9.02 9.47
CA ILE A 314 -27.98 -8.71 10.52
C ILE A 314 -28.85 -7.54 10.09
N ALA A 315 -30.17 -7.68 10.23
CA ALA A 315 -31.13 -6.60 10.04
C ALA A 315 -31.81 -6.28 11.37
N GLY A 316 -31.55 -5.09 11.89
CA GLY A 316 -32.06 -4.71 13.22
C GLY A 316 -33.57 -4.48 13.25
N GLY A 317 -34.16 -4.76 14.38
CA GLY A 317 -35.56 -4.48 14.74
C GLY A 317 -35.63 -4.00 16.17
N VAL A 318 -36.83 -3.71 16.67
CA VAL A 318 -37.06 -3.28 18.06
C VAL A 318 -36.77 -4.44 19.01
N LYS A 319 -35.70 -4.32 19.83
CA LYS A 319 -35.22 -5.33 20.78
C LYS A 319 -34.69 -6.64 20.16
N GLU A 320 -34.94 -6.91 18.91
CA GLU A 320 -34.55 -8.11 18.19
C GLU A 320 -33.96 -7.72 16.82
N GLY A 321 -33.05 -8.55 16.25
CA GLY A 321 -32.61 -8.49 14.89
C GLY A 321 -32.88 -9.79 14.16
N LEU A 322 -32.81 -9.73 12.83
CA LEU A 322 -32.90 -10.89 11.95
C LEU A 322 -31.49 -11.26 11.50
N LEU A 323 -31.07 -12.49 11.80
CA LEU A 323 -29.85 -13.05 11.22
C LEU A 323 -30.22 -13.68 9.88
N ILE A 324 -29.52 -13.24 8.83
CA ILE A 324 -29.80 -13.57 7.44
C ILE A 324 -28.54 -14.20 6.84
N LYS A 325 -28.67 -15.32 6.16
CA LYS A 325 -27.56 -16.01 5.47
C LYS A 325 -27.96 -16.27 4.04
N LYS A 326 -27.16 -15.79 3.09
CA LYS A 326 -27.44 -15.91 1.65
C LYS A 326 -28.86 -15.49 1.25
N GLY A 327 -29.34 -14.42 1.87
CA GLY A 327 -30.68 -13.86 1.60
C GLY A 327 -31.84 -14.52 2.36
N GLU A 328 -31.60 -15.59 3.14
CA GLU A 328 -32.63 -16.30 3.92
C GLU A 328 -32.53 -15.95 5.40
N ILE A 329 -33.68 -15.67 6.04
CA ILE A 329 -33.75 -15.42 7.48
C ILE A 329 -33.53 -16.75 8.20
N ILE A 330 -32.43 -16.88 8.95
CA ILE A 330 -32.14 -18.11 9.72
C ILE A 330 -32.89 -18.09 11.06
N ARG A 331 -32.80 -16.98 11.79
CA ARG A 331 -33.37 -16.82 13.11
C ARG A 331 -33.47 -15.36 13.55
N LYS A 332 -34.25 -15.12 14.55
CA LYS A 332 -34.23 -13.88 15.32
C LYS A 332 -33.13 -13.94 16.37
N VAL A 333 -32.50 -12.81 16.63
CA VAL A 333 -31.43 -12.66 17.63
C VAL A 333 -31.79 -11.46 18.51
N LYS A 334 -31.61 -11.57 19.82
CA LYS A 334 -31.78 -10.44 20.74
C LYS A 334 -30.74 -9.35 20.40
N GLN A 335 -31.16 -8.10 20.51
CA GLN A 335 -30.29 -6.96 20.18
C GLN A 335 -28.94 -6.99 20.91
N GLU A 336 -28.96 -7.39 22.21
CA GLU A 336 -27.77 -7.50 23.06
C GLU A 336 -26.72 -8.55 22.57
N ASN A 337 -27.17 -9.55 21.80
CA ASN A 337 -26.35 -10.67 21.32
C ASN A 337 -26.01 -10.58 19.83
N MET A 338 -26.49 -9.55 19.12
CA MET A 338 -26.38 -9.49 17.65
C MET A 338 -24.93 -9.54 17.14
N VAL A 339 -24.02 -8.86 17.82
CA VAL A 339 -22.61 -8.82 17.44
C VAL A 339 -21.96 -10.19 17.61
N GLU A 340 -22.11 -10.80 18.78
CA GLU A 340 -21.49 -12.09 19.07
C GLU A 340 -22.07 -13.23 18.21
N GLU A 341 -23.36 -13.22 17.98
CA GLU A 341 -24.02 -14.20 17.10
C GLU A 341 -23.55 -14.05 15.65
N LEU A 342 -23.38 -12.80 15.17
CA LEU A 342 -22.88 -12.53 13.83
C LEU A 342 -21.41 -12.97 13.69
N LYS A 343 -20.54 -12.63 14.65
CA LYS A 343 -19.14 -13.08 14.68
C LYS A 343 -19.05 -14.61 14.68
N ALA A 344 -19.84 -15.28 15.50
CA ALA A 344 -19.85 -16.73 15.59
C ALA A 344 -20.24 -17.40 14.24
N GLU A 345 -21.24 -16.86 13.55
CA GLU A 345 -21.62 -17.38 12.23
C GLU A 345 -20.57 -17.06 11.15
N ILE A 346 -19.94 -15.88 11.18
CA ILE A 346 -18.83 -15.56 10.28
C ILE A 346 -17.71 -16.59 10.45
N LEU A 347 -17.29 -16.87 11.69
CA LEU A 347 -16.21 -17.84 11.94
C LEU A 347 -16.54 -19.23 11.40
N LYS A 348 -17.79 -19.69 11.49
CA LYS A 348 -18.24 -20.98 10.91
C LYS A 348 -18.19 -20.99 9.38
N MET A 349 -18.22 -19.83 8.73
CA MET A 349 -18.24 -19.73 7.27
C MET A 349 -16.85 -19.62 6.67
N VAL A 350 -15.88 -19.19 7.47
CA VAL A 350 -14.48 -18.98 7.01
C VAL A 350 -13.51 -20.05 7.48
N GLN A 351 -13.98 -21.02 8.28
CA GLN A 351 -13.28 -22.26 8.62
C GLN A 351 -13.41 -23.25 7.46
#